data_c088e2998daeb71aafe1744d0f8775d2
#
_entry.id   c088e2998daeb71aafe1744d0f8775d2
#
_cell.length_a   1.000
_cell.length_b   1.000
_cell.length_c   1.000
_cell.angle_alpha   90.00
_cell.angle_beta   90.00
_cell.angle_gamma   90.00
#
_symmetry.space_group_name_H-M   'P 1'
#
loop_
_entity.id
_entity.type
_entity.pdbx_description
1 polymer ?
#
loop_
_entity_poly.entity_id
_entity_poly.type
_entity_poly.pdbx_seq_one_letter_code
_entity_poly.pdbx_strand_id
1 'polypeptide(L)'
;MKNLWLDIGNTRLKYWITEHQQIVEHAAELHLQSPADLLLGLIQHFKSLNLTHVGVSSVQDQKNNERIQQILKFLNIPVIFARVQAEYAGLSCGYDIQQLGIDRWLQVLAVAEADKDLCVISCGTALTIDLTQGHQHLGGYILPNLYLQRDSLIQHTKGIRIPEAAFDDLSPGTNTLDAVHHGILLGLLSSIEYVMQ
;
A
#
# COMPACT_ATOMS: atom_id res chain seq x y z
N MET A 1 24.96 -10.15 -3.63
CA MET A 1 23.75 -10.98 -3.51
C MET A 1 22.55 -10.14 -3.86
N LYS A 2 21.70 -10.62 -4.77
CA LYS A 2 20.48 -9.91 -5.18
C LYS A 2 19.26 -10.50 -4.49
N ASN A 3 18.39 -9.66 -3.96
CA ASN A 3 17.12 -10.06 -3.35
C ASN A 3 15.96 -9.41 -4.10
N LEU A 4 14.87 -10.15 -4.21
CA LEU A 4 13.61 -9.66 -4.77
C LEU A 4 12.62 -9.35 -3.63
N TRP A 5 12.04 -8.18 -3.67
CA TRP A 5 10.97 -7.75 -2.77
C TRP A 5 9.71 -7.49 -3.57
N LEU A 6 8.62 -8.12 -3.18
CA LEU A 6 7.32 -7.99 -3.82
C LEU A 6 6.33 -7.33 -2.86
N ASP A 7 5.61 -6.31 -3.33
CA ASP A 7 4.44 -5.74 -2.67
C ASP A 7 3.22 -5.95 -3.57
N ILE A 8 2.33 -6.85 -3.14
CA ILE A 8 1.17 -7.28 -3.91
C ILE A 8 -0.08 -6.68 -3.26
N GLY A 9 -0.39 -5.46 -3.68
CA GLY A 9 -1.57 -4.70 -3.26
C GLY A 9 -2.86 -5.19 -3.94
N ASN A 10 -3.96 -4.48 -3.72
CA ASN A 10 -5.24 -4.78 -4.36
C ASN A 10 -5.28 -4.42 -5.84
N THR A 11 -4.51 -3.44 -6.28
CA THR A 11 -4.55 -2.89 -7.64
C THR A 11 -3.24 -3.06 -8.38
N ARG A 12 -2.12 -3.06 -7.68
CA ARG A 12 -0.78 -3.08 -8.26
C ARG A 12 0.10 -4.14 -7.62
N LEU A 13 0.96 -4.74 -8.45
CA LEU A 13 2.14 -5.47 -8.02
C LEU A 13 3.32 -4.54 -8.20
N LYS A 14 4.08 -4.35 -7.14
CA LYS A 14 5.33 -3.60 -7.16
C LYS A 14 6.46 -4.56 -6.83
N TYR A 15 7.62 -4.32 -7.42
CA TYR A 15 8.81 -5.07 -7.03
C TYR A 15 10.05 -4.18 -6.97
N TRP A 16 10.97 -4.61 -6.13
CA TRP A 16 12.31 -4.04 -6.01
C TRP A 16 13.32 -5.17 -6.03
N ILE A 17 14.40 -4.97 -6.78
CA ILE A 17 15.56 -5.83 -6.73
C ILE A 17 16.67 -5.06 -6.04
N THR A 18 17.19 -5.62 -4.95
CA THR A 18 18.27 -5.00 -4.19
C THR A 18 19.56 -5.80 -4.34
N GLU A 19 20.68 -5.10 -4.44
CA GLU A 19 22.02 -5.66 -4.36
C GLU A 19 22.83 -4.83 -3.37
N HIS A 20 23.47 -5.49 -2.39
CA HIS A 20 24.21 -4.81 -1.30
C HIS A 20 23.37 -3.70 -0.62
N GLN A 21 22.09 -3.97 -0.36
CA GLN A 21 21.11 -3.05 0.23
C GLN A 21 20.74 -1.83 -0.63
N GLN A 22 21.22 -1.75 -1.86
CA GLN A 22 20.84 -0.70 -2.81
C GLN A 22 19.79 -1.23 -3.79
N ILE A 23 18.81 -0.42 -4.12
CA ILE A 23 17.83 -0.73 -5.16
C ILE A 23 18.52 -0.61 -6.51
N VAL A 24 18.60 -1.71 -7.27
CA VAL A 24 19.19 -1.76 -8.60
C VAL A 24 18.13 -1.81 -9.71
N GLU A 25 16.92 -2.24 -9.38
CA GLU A 25 15.78 -2.27 -10.30
C GLU A 25 14.47 -2.17 -9.50
N HIS A 26 13.45 -1.53 -10.06
CA HIS A 26 12.11 -1.52 -9.51
C HIS A 26 11.06 -1.26 -10.60
N ALA A 27 9.85 -1.77 -10.39
CA ALA A 27 8.68 -1.44 -11.20
C ALA A 27 7.39 -1.53 -10.39
N ALA A 28 6.33 -0.94 -10.94
CA ALA A 28 4.98 -0.99 -10.40
C ALA A 28 4.00 -1.19 -11.55
N GLU A 29 3.29 -2.31 -11.55
CA GLU A 29 2.39 -2.69 -12.63
C GLU A 29 0.97 -2.93 -12.12
N LEU A 30 -0.03 -2.56 -12.91
CA LEU A 30 -1.42 -2.83 -12.63
C LEU A 30 -1.72 -4.31 -12.93
N HIS A 31 -2.31 -5.02 -11.97
CA HIS A 31 -2.84 -6.35 -12.22
C HIS A 31 -4.37 -6.27 -12.41
N LEU A 32 -4.79 -6.09 -13.67
CA LEU A 32 -6.20 -5.88 -14.00
C LEU A 32 -7.09 -7.11 -13.74
N GLN A 33 -6.52 -8.32 -13.75
CA GLN A 33 -7.26 -9.57 -13.59
C GLN A 33 -6.72 -10.42 -12.43
N SER A 34 -5.41 -10.61 -12.37
CA SER A 34 -4.79 -11.48 -11.36
C SER A 34 -3.33 -11.08 -11.12
N PRO A 35 -2.93 -10.83 -9.87
CA PRO A 35 -1.53 -10.59 -9.55
C PRO A 35 -0.65 -11.81 -9.86
N ALA A 36 -1.21 -13.02 -9.77
CA ALA A 36 -0.51 -14.25 -10.09
C ALA A 36 -0.18 -14.35 -11.59
N ASP A 37 -1.07 -13.95 -12.47
CA ASP A 37 -0.82 -13.99 -13.91
C ASP A 37 0.24 -12.96 -14.33
N LEU A 38 0.20 -11.76 -13.74
CA LEU A 38 1.25 -10.77 -13.93
C LEU A 38 2.60 -11.29 -13.44
N LEU A 39 2.65 -11.88 -12.24
CA LEU A 39 3.87 -12.47 -11.69
C LEU A 39 4.42 -13.59 -12.55
N LEU A 40 3.55 -14.44 -13.13
CA LEU A 40 3.97 -15.49 -14.05
C LEU A 40 4.67 -14.92 -15.29
N GLY A 41 4.19 -13.79 -15.80
CA GLY A 41 4.85 -13.07 -16.90
C GLY A 41 6.25 -12.57 -16.54
N LEU A 42 6.48 -12.19 -15.29
CA LEU A 42 7.77 -11.66 -14.80
C LEU A 42 8.77 -12.76 -14.39
N ILE A 43 8.33 -14.01 -14.24
CA ILE A 43 9.17 -15.07 -13.64
C ILE A 43 10.45 -15.37 -14.44
N GLN A 44 10.41 -15.26 -15.76
CA GLN A 44 11.60 -15.49 -16.61
C GLN A 44 12.63 -14.37 -16.44
N HIS A 45 12.18 -13.13 -16.30
CA HIS A 45 13.02 -12.00 -15.97
C HIS A 45 13.71 -12.25 -14.61
N PHE A 46 12.96 -12.58 -13.57
CA PHE A 46 13.51 -12.82 -12.25
C PHE A 46 14.49 -14.00 -12.22
N LYS A 47 14.26 -15.06 -13.00
CA LYS A 47 15.21 -16.18 -13.14
C LYS A 47 16.58 -15.76 -13.71
N SER A 48 16.59 -14.75 -14.58
CA SER A 48 17.83 -14.27 -15.21
C SER A 48 18.75 -13.48 -14.25
N LEU A 49 18.25 -13.08 -13.06
CA LEU A 49 18.91 -12.10 -12.19
C LEU A 49 19.81 -12.71 -11.09
N ASN A 50 19.93 -14.04 -11.02
CA ASN A 50 20.69 -14.73 -9.96
C ASN A 50 20.28 -14.29 -8.54
N LEU A 51 18.98 -14.26 -8.28
CA LEU A 51 18.40 -13.91 -6.99
C LEU A 51 18.75 -14.95 -5.92
N THR A 52 18.86 -14.50 -4.67
CA THR A 52 19.14 -15.38 -3.52
C THR A 52 17.95 -15.58 -2.61
N HIS A 53 17.07 -14.58 -2.47
CA HIS A 53 15.88 -14.63 -1.63
C HIS A 53 14.74 -13.82 -2.24
N VAL A 54 13.51 -14.17 -1.87
CA VAL A 54 12.30 -13.40 -2.17
C VAL A 54 11.57 -13.07 -0.87
N GLY A 55 11.34 -11.77 -0.63
CA GLY A 55 10.42 -11.28 0.40
C GLY A 55 9.10 -10.84 -0.24
N VAL A 56 7.97 -11.23 0.35
CA VAL A 56 6.64 -10.94 -0.18
C VAL A 56 5.79 -10.25 0.88
N SER A 57 5.31 -9.05 0.58
CA SER A 57 4.17 -8.40 1.21
C SER A 57 2.94 -8.65 0.32
N SER A 58 1.84 -9.16 0.88
CA SER A 58 0.63 -9.42 0.10
C SER A 58 -0.63 -9.23 0.94
N VAL A 59 -1.53 -8.39 0.44
CA VAL A 59 -2.88 -8.19 0.99
C VAL A 59 -3.95 -9.02 0.25
N GLN A 60 -3.51 -9.98 -0.54
CA GLN A 60 -4.38 -10.88 -1.28
C GLN A 60 -4.99 -11.96 -0.39
N ASP A 61 -6.11 -12.53 -0.83
CA ASP A 61 -6.73 -13.66 -0.16
C ASP A 61 -5.83 -14.92 -0.18
N GLN A 62 -6.21 -15.91 0.60
CA GLN A 62 -5.45 -17.15 0.74
C GLN A 62 -5.25 -17.85 -0.60
N LYS A 63 -6.29 -17.94 -1.44
CA LYS A 63 -6.24 -18.63 -2.75
C LYS A 63 -5.24 -17.97 -3.70
N ASN A 64 -5.26 -16.63 -3.76
CA ASN A 64 -4.30 -15.89 -4.56
C ASN A 64 -2.88 -16.03 -4.01
N ASN A 65 -2.68 -15.99 -2.69
CA ASN A 65 -1.37 -16.18 -2.07
C ASN A 65 -0.81 -17.58 -2.32
N GLU A 66 -1.63 -18.63 -2.28
CA GLU A 66 -1.20 -19.99 -2.64
C GLU A 66 -0.74 -20.07 -4.10
N ARG A 67 -1.46 -19.43 -5.03
CA ARG A 67 -1.10 -19.38 -6.44
C ARG A 67 0.21 -18.60 -6.66
N ILE A 68 0.38 -17.45 -6.01
CA ILE A 68 1.61 -16.66 -6.03
C ILE A 68 2.78 -17.51 -5.51
N GLN A 69 2.59 -18.20 -4.39
CA GLN A 69 3.63 -19.07 -3.83
C GLN A 69 4.03 -20.21 -4.79
N GLN A 70 3.08 -20.82 -5.50
CA GLN A 70 3.36 -21.84 -6.51
C GLN A 70 4.21 -21.29 -7.65
N ILE A 71 3.91 -20.07 -8.13
CA ILE A 71 4.69 -19.42 -9.18
C ILE A 71 6.11 -19.09 -8.70
N LEU A 72 6.24 -18.56 -7.49
CA LEU A 72 7.57 -18.23 -6.94
C LEU A 72 8.47 -19.45 -6.71
N LYS A 73 7.90 -20.65 -6.53
CA LYS A 73 8.69 -21.90 -6.49
C LYS A 73 9.53 -22.15 -7.75
N PHE A 74 9.12 -21.61 -8.90
CA PHE A 74 9.92 -21.72 -10.12
C PHE A 74 11.28 -21.01 -10.05
N LEU A 75 11.49 -20.14 -9.05
CA LEU A 75 12.79 -19.50 -8.83
C LEU A 75 13.80 -20.41 -8.12
N ASN A 76 13.35 -21.48 -7.46
CA ASN A 76 14.17 -22.43 -6.69
C ASN A 76 15.04 -21.77 -5.61
N ILE A 77 14.53 -20.72 -4.99
CA ILE A 77 15.18 -19.99 -3.89
C ILE A 77 14.19 -19.79 -2.73
N PRO A 78 14.68 -19.49 -1.52
CA PRO A 78 13.81 -19.20 -0.37
C PRO A 78 12.83 -18.05 -0.65
N VAL A 79 11.54 -18.28 -0.32
CA VAL A 79 10.45 -17.28 -0.42
C VAL A 79 9.84 -17.11 0.96
N ILE A 80 9.81 -15.88 1.45
CA ILE A 80 9.28 -15.52 2.76
C ILE A 80 8.13 -14.55 2.58
N PHE A 81 6.93 -14.95 3.03
CA PHE A 81 5.79 -14.04 3.13
C PHE A 81 5.84 -13.33 4.48
N ALA A 82 5.83 -12.02 4.45
CA ALA A 82 5.71 -11.20 5.65
C ALA A 82 4.35 -11.44 6.33
N ARG A 83 4.33 -11.37 7.65
CA ARG A 83 3.14 -11.55 8.48
C ARG A 83 3.10 -10.49 9.57
N VAL A 84 1.90 -10.04 9.90
CA VAL A 84 1.69 -9.21 11.09
C VAL A 84 1.99 -10.06 12.33
N GLN A 85 2.70 -9.47 13.28
CA GLN A 85 3.05 -10.10 14.55
C GLN A 85 2.58 -9.21 15.70
N ALA A 86 2.26 -9.81 16.83
CA ALA A 86 1.86 -9.07 18.04
C ALA A 86 2.98 -8.12 18.52
N GLU A 87 4.23 -8.53 18.29
CA GLU A 87 5.43 -7.73 18.56
C GLU A 87 6.52 -8.08 17.54
N TYR A 88 7.21 -7.08 17.03
CA TYR A 88 8.39 -7.26 16.16
C TYR A 88 9.32 -6.06 16.27
N ALA A 89 10.63 -6.33 16.37
CA ALA A 89 11.69 -5.31 16.45
C ALA A 89 11.45 -4.25 17.58
N GLY A 90 10.80 -4.64 18.67
CA GLY A 90 10.50 -3.76 19.78
C GLY A 90 9.22 -2.93 19.62
N LEU A 91 8.48 -3.08 18.51
CA LEU A 91 7.18 -2.44 18.33
C LEU A 91 6.07 -3.44 18.61
N SER A 92 5.14 -3.11 19.51
CA SER A 92 3.93 -3.87 19.78
C SER A 92 2.77 -3.45 18.86
N CYS A 93 1.96 -4.42 18.42
CA CYS A 93 0.80 -4.17 17.59
C CYS A 93 -0.44 -3.96 18.48
N GLY A 94 -1.00 -2.76 18.48
CA GLY A 94 -2.26 -2.43 19.16
C GLY A 94 -3.53 -2.73 18.33
N TYR A 95 -3.36 -3.28 17.13
CA TYR A 95 -4.46 -3.67 16.23
C TYR A 95 -4.68 -5.18 16.31
N ASP A 96 -5.87 -5.64 15.90
CA ASP A 96 -6.10 -7.09 15.70
C ASP A 96 -5.15 -7.59 14.59
N ILE A 97 -4.21 -8.44 14.97
CA ILE A 97 -3.18 -8.98 14.08
C ILE A 97 -3.73 -9.82 12.91
N GLN A 98 -4.96 -10.32 13.01
CA GLN A 98 -5.62 -11.05 11.94
C GLN A 98 -6.30 -10.13 10.91
N GLN A 99 -6.52 -8.88 11.27
CA GLN A 99 -7.22 -7.89 10.44
C GLN A 99 -6.32 -6.78 9.92
N LEU A 100 -5.15 -6.55 10.54
CA LEU A 100 -4.21 -5.53 10.08
C LEU A 100 -3.60 -5.95 8.74
N GLY A 101 -3.69 -5.09 7.74
CA GLY A 101 -2.99 -5.28 6.47
C GLY A 101 -1.47 -5.32 6.67
N ILE A 102 -0.81 -6.30 6.06
CA ILE A 102 0.65 -6.45 6.18
C ILE A 102 1.40 -5.25 5.60
N ASP A 103 0.86 -4.62 4.58
CA ASP A 103 1.39 -3.39 3.98
C ASP A 103 1.44 -2.25 5.00
N ARG A 104 0.38 -2.05 5.79
CA ARG A 104 0.34 -1.06 6.87
C ARG A 104 1.35 -1.39 7.97
N TRP A 105 1.38 -2.65 8.43
CA TRP A 105 2.33 -3.10 9.45
C TRP A 105 3.78 -2.86 9.05
N LEU A 106 4.15 -3.21 7.81
CA LEU A 106 5.51 -3.01 7.30
C LEU A 106 5.86 -1.51 7.16
N GLN A 107 4.91 -0.66 6.78
CA GLN A 107 5.12 0.79 6.71
C GLN A 107 5.40 1.38 8.10
N VAL A 108 4.63 0.98 9.11
CA VAL A 108 4.87 1.42 10.50
C VAL A 108 6.22 0.92 10.99
N LEU A 109 6.55 -0.37 10.80
CA LEU A 109 7.84 -0.93 11.18
C LEU A 109 9.03 -0.23 10.52
N ALA A 110 8.87 0.22 9.29
CA ALA A 110 9.95 0.88 8.54
C ALA A 110 10.35 2.24 9.10
N VAL A 111 9.46 2.90 9.84
CA VAL A 111 9.66 4.27 10.35
C VAL A 111 9.58 4.39 11.87
N ALA A 112 9.14 3.34 12.57
CA ALA A 112 8.97 3.34 14.01
C ALA A 112 10.31 3.61 14.72
N GLU A 113 10.28 4.57 15.64
CA GLU A 113 11.38 4.93 16.54
C GLU A 113 10.86 4.92 17.98
N ALA A 114 11.64 4.34 18.87
CA ALA A 114 11.25 4.07 20.25
C ALA A 114 10.83 5.30 21.07
N ASP A 115 11.38 6.45 20.73
CA ASP A 115 11.23 7.71 21.44
C ASP A 115 10.36 8.73 20.70
N LYS A 116 9.67 8.29 19.63
CA LYS A 116 8.84 9.18 18.82
C LYS A 116 7.40 8.67 18.68
N ASP A 117 6.48 9.61 18.76
CA ASP A 117 5.10 9.43 18.35
C ASP A 117 5.01 9.80 16.86
N LEU A 118 4.48 8.90 16.05
CA LEU A 118 4.44 9.07 14.60
C LEU A 118 3.02 8.94 14.05
N CYS A 119 2.77 9.72 13.00
CA CYS A 119 1.62 9.60 12.13
C CYS A 119 2.13 9.11 10.76
N VAL A 120 1.85 7.86 10.43
CA VAL A 120 2.30 7.21 9.19
C VAL A 120 1.17 7.28 8.15
N ILE A 121 1.37 8.07 7.10
CA ILE A 121 0.37 8.29 6.06
C ILE A 121 0.81 7.57 4.78
N SER A 122 -0.07 6.75 4.24
CA SER A 122 0.14 6.07 2.96
C SER A 122 -0.96 6.41 1.96
N CYS A 123 -0.54 6.93 0.81
CA CYS A 123 -1.43 7.29 -0.29
C CYS A 123 -1.36 6.23 -1.40
N GLY A 124 -2.23 5.23 -1.33
CA GLY A 124 -2.37 4.19 -2.34
C GLY A 124 -3.78 4.18 -2.96
N THR A 125 -4.31 2.99 -3.23
CA THR A 125 -5.72 2.79 -3.61
C THR A 125 -6.67 3.31 -2.53
N ALA A 126 -6.31 3.12 -1.26
CA ALA A 126 -6.88 3.84 -0.13
C ALA A 126 -5.82 4.77 0.46
N LEU A 127 -6.27 5.80 1.20
CA LEU A 127 -5.43 6.52 2.14
C LEU A 127 -5.48 5.78 3.47
N THR A 128 -4.33 5.46 4.04
CA THR A 128 -4.25 4.93 5.41
C THR A 128 -3.46 5.88 6.29
N ILE A 129 -3.88 5.99 7.55
CA ILE A 129 -3.20 6.77 8.58
C ILE A 129 -3.02 5.83 9.75
N ASP A 130 -1.79 5.53 10.11
CA ASP A 130 -1.43 4.71 11.26
C ASP A 130 -0.68 5.54 12.30
N LEU A 131 -0.99 5.33 13.57
CA LEU A 131 -0.42 6.07 14.68
C LEU A 131 0.45 5.18 15.53
N THR A 132 1.58 5.71 15.97
CA THR A 132 2.42 5.07 16.98
C THR A 132 2.63 6.01 18.16
N GLN A 133 2.81 5.44 19.34
CA GLN A 133 3.27 6.12 20.53
C GLN A 133 4.46 5.34 21.10
N GLY A 134 5.65 5.89 20.93
CA GLY A 134 6.88 5.19 21.28
C GLY A 134 6.94 3.79 20.64
N HIS A 135 6.98 2.77 21.50
CA HIS A 135 7.04 1.35 21.09
C HIS A 135 5.68 0.70 20.75
N GLN A 136 4.61 1.47 20.66
CA GLN A 136 3.27 0.92 20.45
C GLN A 136 2.63 1.47 19.17
N HIS A 137 2.20 0.57 18.27
CA HIS A 137 1.26 0.90 17.21
C HIS A 137 -0.15 0.96 17.83
N LEU A 138 -0.77 2.13 17.78
CA LEU A 138 -2.08 2.38 18.40
C LEU A 138 -3.25 1.93 17.53
N GLY A 139 -3.03 1.77 16.23
CA GLY A 139 -4.07 1.58 15.22
C GLY A 139 -4.10 2.72 14.22
N GLY A 140 -5.22 2.87 13.49
CA GLY A 140 -5.28 3.91 12.47
C GLY A 140 -6.60 3.95 11.72
N TYR A 141 -6.61 4.70 10.63
CA TYR A 141 -7.77 4.99 9.81
C TYR A 141 -7.55 4.57 8.36
N ILE A 142 -8.62 4.18 7.69
CA ILE A 142 -8.64 3.89 6.25
C ILE A 142 -9.70 4.77 5.62
N LEU A 143 -9.28 5.59 4.66
CA LEU A 143 -10.18 6.47 3.90
C LEU A 143 -10.07 6.15 2.40
N PRO A 144 -11.12 6.35 1.62
CA PRO A 144 -10.99 6.33 0.17
C PRO A 144 -10.00 7.42 -0.27
N ASN A 145 -9.13 7.12 -1.23
CA ASN A 145 -8.27 8.15 -1.81
C ASN A 145 -9.10 9.18 -2.62
N LEU A 146 -8.44 10.25 -3.10
CA LEU A 146 -9.09 11.33 -3.85
C LEU A 146 -9.89 10.80 -5.05
N TYR A 147 -9.32 9.86 -5.81
CA TYR A 147 -9.96 9.31 -7.02
C TYR A 147 -11.15 8.42 -6.68
N LEU A 148 -11.04 7.57 -5.65
CA LEU A 148 -12.17 6.73 -5.20
C LEU A 148 -13.35 7.58 -4.69
N GLN A 149 -13.08 8.69 -4.00
CA GLN A 149 -14.12 9.61 -3.56
C GLN A 149 -14.81 10.26 -4.76
N ARG A 150 -14.05 10.77 -5.73
CA ARG A 150 -14.57 11.34 -6.98
C ARG A 150 -15.41 10.33 -7.74
N ASP A 151 -14.87 9.14 -7.97
CA ASP A 151 -15.51 8.09 -8.75
C ASP A 151 -16.81 7.62 -8.09
N SER A 152 -16.84 7.55 -6.76
CA SER A 152 -18.05 7.26 -6.00
C SER A 152 -19.15 8.32 -6.25
N LEU A 153 -18.81 9.61 -6.26
CA LEU A 153 -19.76 10.66 -6.56
C LEU A 153 -20.29 10.55 -8.01
N ILE A 154 -19.41 10.28 -8.98
CA ILE A 154 -19.79 10.10 -10.39
C ILE A 154 -20.72 8.89 -10.56
N GLN A 155 -20.43 7.78 -9.90
CA GLN A 155 -21.19 6.53 -10.04
C GLN A 155 -22.57 6.60 -9.36
N HIS A 156 -22.64 7.26 -8.19
CA HIS A 156 -23.85 7.24 -7.36
C HIS A 156 -24.72 8.50 -7.46
N THR A 157 -24.34 9.48 -8.31
CA THR A 157 -25.16 10.66 -8.57
C THR A 157 -25.47 10.82 -10.05
N LYS A 158 -26.70 11.29 -10.37
CA LYS A 158 -27.11 11.52 -11.76
C LYS A 158 -26.57 12.82 -12.34
N GLY A 159 -26.28 13.81 -11.49
CA GLY A 159 -25.93 15.18 -11.89
C GLY A 159 -24.44 15.47 -11.96
N ILE A 160 -23.59 14.62 -11.35
CA ILE A 160 -22.14 14.84 -11.33
C ILE A 160 -21.52 14.15 -12.53
N ARG A 161 -21.06 14.96 -13.49
CA ARG A 161 -20.34 14.53 -14.71
C ARG A 161 -19.12 15.41 -14.85
N ILE A 162 -17.99 15.00 -14.26
CA ILE A 162 -16.77 15.78 -14.21
C ILE A 162 -15.61 15.01 -14.84
N PRO A 163 -14.76 15.68 -15.64
CA PRO A 163 -13.54 15.09 -16.16
C PRO A 163 -12.51 14.89 -15.04
N GLU A 164 -11.43 14.23 -15.37
CA GLU A 164 -10.24 14.22 -14.50
C GLU A 164 -9.63 15.61 -14.44
N ALA A 165 -9.29 16.05 -13.23
CA ALA A 165 -8.57 17.28 -12.97
C ALA A 165 -7.66 17.10 -11.75
N ALA A 166 -6.74 18.03 -11.56
CA ALA A 166 -5.87 18.06 -10.39
C ALA A 166 -6.68 18.37 -9.13
N PHE A 167 -6.17 17.88 -7.98
CA PHE A 167 -6.65 18.21 -6.64
C PHE A 167 -5.61 19.18 -6.03
N ASP A 168 -5.69 20.45 -6.39
CA ASP A 168 -4.65 21.45 -6.12
C ASP A 168 -5.15 22.76 -5.54
N ASP A 169 -6.47 22.89 -5.28
CA ASP A 169 -7.06 24.09 -4.70
C ASP A 169 -8.03 23.75 -3.55
N LEU A 170 -8.11 24.64 -2.55
CA LEU A 170 -8.99 24.54 -1.38
C LEU A 170 -10.03 25.67 -1.33
N SER A 171 -10.03 26.57 -2.30
CA SER A 171 -11.04 27.64 -2.38
C SER A 171 -12.44 27.06 -2.61
N PRO A 172 -13.52 27.75 -2.17
CA PRO A 172 -14.87 27.31 -2.48
C PRO A 172 -15.09 27.24 -4.00
N GLY A 173 -15.47 26.06 -4.50
CA GLY A 173 -15.76 25.87 -5.92
C GLY A 173 -17.02 26.62 -6.34
N THR A 174 -16.97 27.30 -7.49
CA THR A 174 -18.09 28.03 -8.07
C THR A 174 -18.79 27.28 -9.19
N ASN A 175 -18.32 26.07 -9.49
CA ASN A 175 -18.94 25.11 -10.42
C ASN A 175 -18.81 23.69 -9.86
N THR A 176 -19.50 22.72 -10.48
CA THR A 176 -19.53 21.32 -9.97
C THR A 176 -18.16 20.65 -9.96
N LEU A 177 -17.32 20.92 -10.96
CA LEU A 177 -15.97 20.35 -11.04
C LEU A 177 -15.14 20.79 -9.84
N ASP A 178 -14.99 22.09 -9.64
CA ASP A 178 -14.19 22.66 -8.56
C ASP A 178 -14.78 22.28 -7.19
N ALA A 179 -16.11 22.39 -7.03
CA ALA A 179 -16.76 22.05 -5.77
C ALA A 179 -16.51 20.58 -5.35
N VAL A 180 -16.45 19.64 -6.29
CA VAL A 180 -16.13 18.24 -6.00
C VAL A 180 -14.64 18.07 -5.70
N HIS A 181 -13.74 18.57 -6.53
CA HIS A 181 -12.30 18.37 -6.34
C HIS A 181 -11.78 19.08 -5.09
N HIS A 182 -12.15 20.35 -4.89
CA HIS A 182 -11.75 21.11 -3.70
C HIS A 182 -12.35 20.53 -2.42
N GLY A 183 -13.63 20.10 -2.47
CA GLY A 183 -14.31 19.49 -1.32
C GLY A 183 -13.69 18.14 -0.91
N ILE A 184 -13.31 17.30 -1.86
CA ILE A 184 -12.62 16.04 -1.60
C ILE A 184 -11.24 16.30 -0.98
N LEU A 185 -10.46 17.22 -1.57
CA LEU A 185 -9.15 17.59 -1.04
C LEU A 185 -9.23 18.19 0.36
N LEU A 186 -10.17 19.11 0.57
CA LEU A 186 -10.44 19.73 1.88
C LEU A 186 -10.75 18.64 2.94
N GLY A 187 -11.66 17.73 2.63
CA GLY A 187 -12.05 16.66 3.57
C GLY A 187 -10.88 15.75 3.94
N LEU A 188 -10.04 15.39 2.97
CA LEU A 188 -8.88 14.53 3.18
C LEU A 188 -7.81 15.24 4.03
N LEU A 189 -7.44 16.47 3.69
CA LEU A 189 -6.45 17.24 4.43
C LEU A 189 -6.91 17.54 5.87
N SER A 190 -8.19 17.91 6.04
CA SER A 190 -8.76 18.13 7.38
C SER A 190 -8.75 16.88 8.23
N SER A 191 -8.95 15.69 7.63
CA SER A 191 -8.86 14.42 8.36
C SER A 191 -7.43 14.14 8.83
N ILE A 192 -6.42 14.41 8.00
CA ILE A 192 -5.00 14.28 8.37
C ILE A 192 -4.65 15.28 9.48
N GLU A 193 -5.02 16.54 9.31
CA GLU A 193 -4.72 17.60 10.27
C GLU A 193 -5.34 17.30 11.65
N TYR A 194 -6.60 16.83 11.67
CA TYR A 194 -7.29 16.47 12.91
C TYR A 194 -6.56 15.35 13.67
N VAL A 195 -6.02 14.36 12.97
CA VAL A 195 -5.33 13.21 13.57
C VAL A 195 -3.96 13.60 14.11
N MET A 196 -3.34 14.66 13.59
CA MET A 196 -2.02 15.15 14.02
C MET A 196 -2.08 16.11 15.22
N GLN A 197 -3.27 16.52 15.67
CA GLN A 197 -3.47 17.38 16.86
C GLN A 197 -3.44 16.56 18.15
#